data_72bb2dea05d95137f4e3b415c129e3f7
#
_entry.id   72bb2dea05d95137f4e3b415c129e3f7
#
_cell.length_a   1.000
_cell.length_b   1.000
_cell.length_c   1.000
_cell.angle_alpha   90.00
_cell.angle_beta   90.00
_cell.angle_gamma   90.00
#
_symmetry.space_group_name_H-M   'P 1'
#
loop_
_entity.id
_entity.type
_entity.pdbx_description
1 polymer ?
#
loop_
_entity_poly.entity_id
_entity_poly.type
_entity_poly.pdbx_seq_one_letter_code
_entity_poly.pdbx_strand_id
1 'polypeptide(L)'
;MTSIQKFASPVLSRCVVALALALPMVAQAQTQTPVPTESGQVVGAQTPALPGDLSVVPAPGLTARAWLSMDVNSGQIIAAEGLNERVEPASLTKLMTAYLVFDALEAGRLKLDQTVVISDKAWRTEGSRMFVKVNSQVSVNDLLQGVIVQSGNDASVALAEAVAGSEGAFAALMNEEATKLGLTATHFVNSTGLPDPEHLTSVRDLGVLSAALVARFPQYLHYYSQKEYTYNNIKQPNRNRLLWLDNTVDGLKTGHTQSAGYCLVSTALRDGRRVVSVVVGTANDAARTENSLKLLNWSFQNFETVKLYDASNPAVTARVWEGELENVGLGTEGALWLTVPRGKSAEIKPVANYTQPLLAPLSKGDKVGTLTLSLDGKVLAEQPLLVLEDVPEAGFFGRMADKVRLMFE
;
A
#
# COMPACT_ATOMS: atom_id res chain seq x y z
N MET A 1 67.38 31.70 26.13
CA MET A 1 67.70 31.78 27.55
C MET A 1 66.63 31.10 28.31
N THR A 2 66.85 29.84 28.69
CA THR A 2 67.01 29.39 30.08
C THR A 2 65.76 29.52 30.93
N SER A 3 65.21 28.56 31.62
CA SER A 3 65.68 27.30 32.24
C SER A 3 64.45 26.71 32.99
N ILE A 4 64.04 25.45 32.85
CA ILE A 4 64.30 24.34 33.78
C ILE A 4 63.46 24.32 35.09
N GLN A 5 62.70 23.23 35.25
CA GLN A 5 62.62 22.24 36.35
C GLN A 5 61.56 22.49 37.45
N LYS A 6 60.95 21.55 38.10
CA LYS A 6 60.91 20.09 38.27
C LYS A 6 59.91 19.75 39.40
N PHE A 7 59.36 18.50 39.41
CA PHE A 7 58.91 17.66 40.55
C PHE A 7 57.63 18.09 41.34
N ALA A 8 56.71 17.28 41.76
CA ALA A 8 56.66 15.90 42.20
C ALA A 8 55.20 15.43 42.39
N SER A 9 54.97 14.13 42.24
CA SER A 9 53.79 13.37 42.68
C SER A 9 53.95 13.00 44.17
N PRO A 10 53.08 12.20 44.80
CA PRO A 10 51.66 11.76 44.60
C PRO A 10 50.79 11.83 45.88
N VAL A 11 49.50 11.65 45.84
CA VAL A 11 48.74 10.95 46.91
C VAL A 11 47.43 10.37 46.36
N LEU A 12 47.18 9.10 46.58
CA LEU A 12 45.96 8.35 46.35
C LEU A 12 44.80 8.86 47.21
N SER A 13 43.61 8.98 46.62
CA SER A 13 42.36 8.84 47.36
C SER A 13 41.31 8.15 46.51
N ARG A 14 40.78 7.04 47.03
CA ARG A 14 39.72 6.23 46.45
C ARG A 14 38.40 6.98 46.57
N CYS A 15 37.73 7.25 45.45
CA CYS A 15 36.28 7.52 45.43
C CYS A 15 35.60 6.59 44.45
N VAL A 16 34.67 5.83 45.00
CA VAL A 16 33.73 4.99 44.26
C VAL A 16 32.76 5.92 43.50
N VAL A 17 32.76 5.85 42.18
CA VAL A 17 31.80 6.56 41.33
C VAL A 17 30.91 5.50 40.66
N ALA A 18 29.63 5.56 40.99
CA ALA A 18 28.59 4.80 40.33
C ALA A 18 28.50 5.23 38.86
N LEU A 19 28.67 4.29 37.95
CA LEU A 19 28.63 4.49 36.51
C LEU A 19 27.16 4.40 36.06
N ALA A 20 26.54 5.56 35.83
CA ALA A 20 25.30 5.63 35.09
C ALA A 20 25.61 5.61 33.59
N LEU A 21 25.34 4.50 32.91
CA LEU A 21 25.45 4.36 31.46
C LEU A 21 24.32 5.13 30.77
N ALA A 22 24.61 6.35 30.34
CA ALA A 22 23.81 7.04 29.35
C ALA A 22 24.36 6.65 27.96
N LEU A 23 23.62 5.89 27.20
CA LEU A 23 23.90 5.60 25.79
C LEU A 23 23.52 6.81 24.93
N PRO A 24 24.43 7.33 24.07
CA PRO A 24 24.04 8.33 23.10
C PRO A 24 23.28 7.65 21.94
N MET A 25 22.05 8.11 21.66
CA MET A 25 21.39 7.85 20.38
C MET A 25 22.17 8.57 19.27
N VAL A 26 22.93 7.81 18.49
CA VAL A 26 23.50 8.29 17.24
C VAL A 26 22.45 8.02 16.15
N ALA A 27 21.78 9.06 15.69
CA ALA A 27 21.00 9.02 14.48
C ALA A 27 21.96 8.90 13.28
N GLN A 28 22.13 7.70 12.76
CA GLN A 28 22.80 7.49 11.47
C GLN A 28 21.80 7.68 10.34
N ALA A 29 22.01 8.72 9.55
CA ALA A 29 21.39 8.86 8.24
C ALA A 29 21.92 7.74 7.33
N GLN A 30 21.12 6.73 7.06
CA GLN A 30 21.44 5.67 6.11
C GLN A 30 21.10 6.16 4.70
N THR A 31 22.13 6.34 3.89
CA THR A 31 22.03 6.41 2.43
C THR A 31 21.51 5.06 1.92
N GLN A 32 20.28 5.04 1.43
CA GLN A 32 19.69 3.84 0.85
C GLN A 32 20.32 3.53 -0.51
N THR A 33 21.09 2.44 -0.57
CA THR A 33 21.39 1.72 -1.81
C THR A 33 20.14 0.97 -2.27
N PRO A 34 19.88 0.85 -3.59
CA PRO A 34 18.70 0.11 -4.08
C PRO A 34 18.81 -1.37 -3.69
N VAL A 35 17.79 -1.87 -3.00
CA VAL A 35 17.63 -3.27 -2.62
C VAL A 35 17.24 -4.08 -3.86
N PRO A 36 17.84 -5.26 -4.12
CA PRO A 36 17.41 -6.17 -5.16
C PRO A 36 15.99 -6.67 -4.87
N THR A 37 15.15 -6.66 -5.90
CA THR A 37 13.76 -7.13 -5.88
C THR A 37 13.76 -8.66 -5.69
N GLU A 38 13.54 -9.14 -4.47
CA GLU A 38 12.97 -10.47 -4.30
C GLU A 38 11.51 -10.42 -4.75
N SER A 39 11.12 -11.42 -5.54
CA SER A 39 9.75 -11.61 -6.04
C SER A 39 8.80 -11.71 -4.85
N GLY A 40 8.18 -10.58 -4.48
CA GLY A 40 7.25 -10.51 -3.37
C GLY A 40 6.05 -11.39 -3.63
N GLN A 41 5.87 -12.40 -2.80
CA GLN A 41 4.57 -13.01 -2.63
C GLN A 41 3.55 -11.89 -2.36
N VAL A 42 2.48 -11.87 -3.14
CA VAL A 42 1.35 -10.97 -2.93
C VAL A 42 0.86 -11.22 -1.51
N VAL A 43 1.16 -10.30 -0.61
CA VAL A 43 0.50 -10.25 0.70
C VAL A 43 -0.99 -10.26 0.36
N GLY A 44 -1.67 -11.35 0.71
CA GLY A 44 -3.09 -11.50 0.45
C GLY A 44 -3.77 -10.22 0.91
N ALA A 45 -4.56 -9.59 0.02
CA ALA A 45 -5.20 -8.31 0.29
C ALA A 45 -6.05 -8.47 1.56
N GLN A 46 -5.44 -8.15 2.69
CA GLN A 46 -6.20 -8.07 3.95
C GLN A 46 -7.24 -6.99 3.71
N THR A 47 -8.49 -7.33 3.93
CA THR A 47 -9.58 -6.34 3.95
C THR A 47 -9.10 -5.21 4.85
N PRO A 48 -8.96 -3.96 4.32
CA PRO A 48 -8.46 -2.86 5.13
C PRO A 48 -9.28 -2.80 6.41
N ALA A 49 -8.64 -2.97 7.56
CA ALA A 49 -9.33 -2.81 8.83
C ALA A 49 -9.90 -1.40 8.84
N LEU A 50 -11.20 -1.28 9.08
CA LEU A 50 -11.76 0.02 9.43
C LEU A 50 -10.96 0.51 10.63
N PRO A 51 -10.49 1.77 10.64
CA PRO A 51 -9.69 2.26 11.73
C PRO A 51 -10.48 2.06 13.02
N GLY A 52 -9.88 1.47 14.02
CA GLY A 52 -10.36 1.64 15.38
C GLY A 52 -10.37 3.13 15.63
N ASP A 53 -11.55 3.73 15.50
CA ASP A 53 -11.90 5.13 15.70
C ASP A 53 -10.70 6.12 15.79
N LEU A 54 -10.05 6.42 14.65
CA LEU A 54 -9.08 7.51 14.54
C LEU A 54 -9.78 8.90 14.56
N SER A 55 -11.08 8.93 14.86
CA SER A 55 -11.95 10.11 14.88
C SER A 55 -11.57 11.21 15.88
N VAL A 56 -10.50 10.99 16.66
CA VAL A 56 -9.91 12.03 17.54
C VAL A 56 -9.50 13.27 16.73
N VAL A 57 -9.18 13.12 15.44
CA VAL A 57 -8.85 14.22 14.54
C VAL A 57 -10.02 14.43 13.57
N PRO A 58 -10.77 15.55 13.66
CA PRO A 58 -11.88 15.81 12.75
C PRO A 58 -11.43 15.76 11.28
N ALA A 59 -12.18 15.04 10.46
CA ALA A 59 -11.93 14.99 9.03
C ALA A 59 -12.13 16.37 8.39
N PRO A 60 -11.41 16.69 7.30
CA PRO A 60 -11.60 17.95 6.61
C PRO A 60 -12.98 17.97 5.94
N GLY A 61 -13.73 19.05 6.10
CA GLY A 61 -14.96 19.25 5.33
C GLY A 61 -14.64 19.32 3.83
N LEU A 62 -15.13 18.36 3.05
CA LEU A 62 -14.95 18.28 1.60
C LEU A 62 -16.29 18.43 0.88
N THR A 63 -16.27 19.03 -0.31
CA THR A 63 -17.45 19.18 -1.17
C THR A 63 -17.41 18.10 -2.26
N ALA A 64 -17.60 16.85 -1.85
CA ALA A 64 -17.58 15.66 -2.71
C ALA A 64 -18.74 14.74 -2.30
N ARG A 65 -19.20 13.89 -3.23
CA ARG A 65 -20.24 12.89 -2.97
C ARG A 65 -19.73 11.81 -2.01
N ALA A 66 -18.52 11.31 -2.26
CA ALA A 66 -17.84 10.38 -1.38
C ALA A 66 -16.32 10.57 -1.50
N TRP A 67 -15.60 10.23 -0.44
CA TRP A 67 -14.15 10.33 -0.42
C TRP A 67 -13.51 9.38 0.59
N LEU A 68 -12.22 9.11 0.40
CA LEU A 68 -11.41 8.26 1.27
C LEU A 68 -9.97 8.74 1.29
N SER A 69 -9.34 8.70 2.46
CA SER A 69 -7.88 8.72 2.63
C SER A 69 -7.40 7.40 3.22
N MET A 70 -6.34 6.83 2.63
CA MET A 70 -5.78 5.54 3.01
C MET A 70 -4.26 5.61 3.04
N ASP A 71 -3.67 5.06 4.07
CA ASP A 71 -2.22 4.85 4.16
C ASP A 71 -1.85 3.53 3.47
N VAL A 72 -0.93 3.58 2.54
CA VAL A 72 -0.52 2.40 1.76
C VAL A 72 0.38 1.47 2.57
N ASN A 73 1.23 2.00 3.44
CA ASN A 73 2.18 1.21 4.21
C ASN A 73 1.47 0.32 5.25
N SER A 74 0.49 0.87 5.96
CA SER A 74 -0.31 0.13 6.95
C SER A 74 -1.56 -0.54 6.38
N GLY A 75 -2.01 -0.13 5.19
CA GLY A 75 -3.29 -0.54 4.62
C GLY A 75 -4.52 0.07 5.31
N GLN A 76 -4.33 0.97 6.29
CA GLN A 76 -5.44 1.54 7.05
C GLN A 76 -6.14 2.68 6.32
N ILE A 77 -7.47 2.68 6.41
CA ILE A 77 -8.30 3.83 6.05
C ILE A 77 -8.15 4.87 7.17
N ILE A 78 -7.64 6.06 6.84
CA ILE A 78 -7.44 7.15 7.80
C ILE A 78 -8.77 7.86 8.10
N ALA A 79 -9.52 8.17 7.04
CA ALA A 79 -10.87 8.73 7.13
C ALA A 79 -11.62 8.53 5.81
N ALA A 80 -12.95 8.51 5.87
CA ALA A 80 -13.79 8.38 4.70
C ALA A 80 -15.18 8.96 4.95
N GLU A 81 -15.86 9.31 3.86
CA GLU A 81 -17.29 9.60 3.82
C GLU A 81 -17.90 8.87 2.62
N GLY A 82 -19.07 8.25 2.80
CA GLY A 82 -19.69 7.45 1.75
C GLY A 82 -18.87 6.20 1.38
N LEU A 83 -18.13 5.60 2.31
CA LEU A 83 -17.11 4.57 2.10
C LEU A 83 -17.54 3.44 1.15
N ASN A 84 -18.74 2.91 1.35
CA ASN A 84 -19.28 1.78 0.58
C ASN A 84 -20.39 2.22 -0.38
N GLU A 85 -20.61 3.53 -0.55
CA GLU A 85 -21.58 4.04 -1.50
C GLU A 85 -21.18 3.64 -2.92
N ARG A 86 -22.11 3.03 -3.67
CA ARG A 86 -21.89 2.65 -5.07
C ARG A 86 -21.95 3.88 -5.96
N VAL A 87 -20.87 4.10 -6.70
CA VAL A 87 -20.70 5.24 -7.60
C VAL A 87 -20.20 4.77 -8.96
N GLU A 88 -20.47 5.53 -10.00
CA GLU A 88 -19.87 5.30 -11.31
C GLU A 88 -18.38 5.68 -11.26
N PRO A 89 -17.46 4.79 -11.66
CA PRO A 89 -16.02 5.08 -11.61
C PRO A 89 -15.57 6.08 -12.69
N ALA A 90 -16.34 6.24 -13.78
CA ALA A 90 -15.86 6.91 -14.97
C ALA A 90 -14.46 6.38 -15.37
N SER A 91 -13.54 7.25 -15.83
CA SER A 91 -12.19 6.82 -16.21
C SER A 91 -11.27 6.40 -15.04
N LEU A 92 -11.74 6.36 -13.78
CA LEU A 92 -11.01 5.69 -12.71
C LEU A 92 -10.95 4.17 -12.93
N THR A 93 -11.85 3.60 -13.74
CA THR A 93 -11.80 2.23 -14.28
C THR A 93 -10.43 1.87 -14.86
N LYS A 94 -9.74 2.85 -15.47
CA LYS A 94 -8.44 2.64 -16.10
C LYS A 94 -7.31 2.32 -15.13
N LEU A 95 -7.55 2.46 -13.81
CA LEU A 95 -6.65 1.92 -12.79
C LEU A 95 -6.61 0.40 -12.87
N MET A 96 -7.77 -0.26 -12.98
CA MET A 96 -7.84 -1.72 -13.16
C MET A 96 -7.32 -2.13 -14.55
N THR A 97 -7.61 -1.33 -15.59
CA THR A 97 -7.06 -1.59 -16.94
C THR A 97 -5.54 -1.59 -16.91
N ALA A 98 -4.92 -0.56 -16.32
CA ALA A 98 -3.46 -0.48 -16.19
C ALA A 98 -2.90 -1.60 -15.28
N TYR A 99 -3.59 -1.92 -14.18
CA TYR A 99 -3.21 -3.00 -13.27
C TYR A 99 -3.05 -4.34 -14.02
N LEU A 100 -4.03 -4.72 -14.81
CA LEU A 100 -3.99 -5.97 -15.59
C LEU A 100 -2.96 -5.94 -16.72
N VAL A 101 -2.71 -4.77 -17.32
CA VAL A 101 -1.63 -4.62 -18.31
C VAL A 101 -0.26 -4.76 -17.63
N PHE A 102 -0.06 -4.16 -16.46
CA PHE A 102 1.17 -4.32 -15.68
C PHE A 102 1.37 -5.77 -15.22
N ASP A 103 0.30 -6.45 -14.80
CA ASP A 103 0.35 -7.89 -14.50
C ASP A 103 0.77 -8.72 -15.72
N ALA A 104 0.24 -8.41 -16.90
CA ALA A 104 0.62 -9.09 -18.14
C ALA A 104 2.07 -8.82 -18.55
N LEU A 105 2.61 -7.61 -18.29
CA LEU A 105 4.01 -7.26 -18.49
C LEU A 105 4.92 -8.01 -17.52
N GLU A 106 4.57 -8.03 -16.24
CA GLU A 106 5.32 -8.75 -15.19
C GLU A 106 5.37 -10.25 -15.45
N ALA A 107 4.25 -10.83 -15.91
CA ALA A 107 4.15 -12.24 -16.30
C ALA A 107 4.79 -12.56 -17.67
N GLY A 108 5.36 -11.57 -18.36
CA GLY A 108 5.97 -11.75 -19.69
C GLY A 108 4.99 -12.05 -20.83
N ARG A 109 3.67 -11.92 -20.57
CA ARG A 109 2.61 -12.11 -21.58
C ARG A 109 2.51 -10.93 -22.56
N LEU A 110 2.97 -9.77 -22.15
CA LEU A 110 3.18 -8.57 -22.99
C LEU A 110 4.61 -8.05 -22.82
N LYS A 111 5.04 -7.21 -23.77
CA LYS A 111 6.29 -6.44 -23.66
C LYS A 111 6.01 -4.98 -24.03
N LEU A 112 6.74 -4.04 -23.43
CA LEU A 112 6.55 -2.61 -23.67
C LEU A 112 6.78 -2.19 -25.12
N ASP A 113 7.75 -2.82 -25.77
CA ASP A 113 8.11 -2.59 -27.19
C ASP A 113 7.23 -3.40 -28.18
N GLN A 114 6.42 -4.33 -27.69
CA GLN A 114 5.47 -5.07 -28.51
C GLN A 114 4.47 -4.12 -29.14
N THR A 115 4.20 -4.30 -30.44
CA THR A 115 3.17 -3.53 -31.15
C THR A 115 1.82 -4.24 -31.14
N VAL A 116 0.77 -3.43 -31.03
CA VAL A 116 -0.63 -3.85 -31.06
C VAL A 116 -1.27 -3.27 -32.32
N VAL A 117 -1.95 -4.10 -33.09
CA VAL A 117 -2.74 -3.63 -34.26
C VAL A 117 -4.04 -3.02 -33.72
N ILE A 118 -4.31 -1.79 -34.12
CA ILE A 118 -5.51 -1.07 -33.67
C ILE A 118 -6.74 -1.57 -34.43
N SER A 119 -7.69 -2.14 -33.71
CA SER A 119 -8.96 -2.62 -34.23
C SER A 119 -9.91 -1.47 -34.63
N ASP A 120 -10.91 -1.76 -35.43
CA ASP A 120 -12.00 -0.82 -35.74
C ASP A 120 -12.76 -0.42 -34.48
N LYS A 121 -12.98 -1.36 -33.55
CA LYS A 121 -13.62 -1.11 -32.24
C LYS A 121 -12.80 -0.10 -31.42
N ALA A 122 -11.50 -0.34 -31.23
CA ALA A 122 -10.64 0.56 -30.47
C ALA A 122 -10.62 1.97 -31.09
N TRP A 123 -10.46 2.04 -32.41
CA TRP A 123 -10.44 3.31 -33.15
C TRP A 123 -11.75 4.09 -33.04
N ARG A 124 -12.93 3.43 -33.07
CA ARG A 124 -14.24 4.08 -33.01
C ARG A 124 -14.68 4.42 -31.59
N THR A 125 -13.97 3.93 -30.57
CA THR A 125 -14.37 4.14 -29.17
C THR A 125 -14.43 5.64 -28.85
N GLU A 126 -15.56 6.07 -28.34
CA GLU A 126 -15.87 7.48 -28.05
C GLU A 126 -15.22 8.00 -26.76
N GLY A 127 -15.36 9.30 -26.54
CA GLY A 127 -14.85 10.00 -25.36
C GLY A 127 -13.40 10.47 -25.50
N SER A 128 -12.60 10.35 -24.45
CA SER A 128 -11.19 10.77 -24.48
C SER A 128 -10.35 9.85 -25.36
N ARG A 129 -9.45 10.39 -26.17
CA ARG A 129 -8.64 9.63 -27.14
C ARG A 129 -7.17 10.03 -27.12
N MET A 130 -6.29 9.08 -27.37
CA MET A 130 -4.92 9.37 -27.77
C MET A 130 -4.77 9.56 -29.29
N PHE A 131 -5.85 9.30 -30.05
CA PHE A 131 -5.94 9.43 -31.52
C PHE A 131 -5.14 8.38 -32.30
N VAL A 132 -5.28 7.11 -31.90
CA VAL A 132 -4.78 5.99 -32.69
C VAL A 132 -5.53 5.88 -34.02
N LYS A 133 -4.86 5.31 -35.04
CA LYS A 133 -5.49 5.08 -36.36
C LYS A 133 -5.81 3.60 -36.53
N VAL A 134 -6.96 3.29 -37.13
CA VAL A 134 -7.34 1.91 -37.45
C VAL A 134 -6.26 1.22 -38.28
N ASN A 135 -5.99 -0.04 -38.02
CA ASN A 135 -4.95 -0.87 -38.66
C ASN A 135 -3.51 -0.37 -38.47
N SER A 136 -3.28 0.70 -37.69
CA SER A 136 -1.90 1.09 -37.34
C SER A 136 -1.36 0.15 -36.24
N GLN A 137 -0.06 0.06 -36.16
CA GLN A 137 0.66 -0.63 -35.11
C GLN A 137 1.16 0.38 -34.08
N VAL A 138 0.79 0.20 -32.82
CA VAL A 138 1.15 1.10 -31.71
C VAL A 138 1.80 0.28 -30.60
N SER A 139 2.89 0.77 -30.03
CA SER A 139 3.57 0.07 -28.95
C SER A 139 2.71 0.01 -27.68
N VAL A 140 2.85 -1.06 -26.90
CA VAL A 140 2.21 -1.17 -25.57
C VAL A 140 2.61 0.01 -24.67
N ASN A 141 3.87 0.46 -24.77
CA ASN A 141 4.36 1.63 -24.05
C ASN A 141 3.60 2.91 -24.42
N ASP A 142 3.36 3.16 -25.71
CA ASP A 142 2.60 4.33 -26.18
C ASP A 142 1.13 4.24 -25.74
N LEU A 143 0.53 3.06 -25.86
CA LEU A 143 -0.85 2.83 -25.41
C LEU A 143 -1.01 3.07 -23.92
N LEU A 144 -0.05 2.61 -23.08
CA LEU A 144 -0.05 2.88 -21.64
C LEU A 144 0.01 4.38 -21.33
N GLN A 145 0.89 5.12 -22.01
CA GLN A 145 0.94 6.58 -21.86
C GLN A 145 -0.39 7.22 -22.28
N GLY A 146 -0.97 6.76 -23.38
CA GLY A 146 -2.28 7.20 -23.85
C GLY A 146 -3.39 6.95 -22.83
N VAL A 147 -3.42 5.78 -22.17
CA VAL A 147 -4.40 5.43 -21.12
C VAL A 147 -4.20 6.28 -19.87
N ILE A 148 -2.98 6.43 -19.42
CA ILE A 148 -2.67 7.03 -18.12
C ILE A 148 -2.70 8.57 -18.20
N VAL A 149 -1.95 9.15 -19.13
CA VAL A 149 -1.81 10.60 -19.24
C VAL A 149 -3.05 11.23 -19.84
N GLN A 150 -3.48 10.74 -21.02
CA GLN A 150 -4.58 11.30 -21.78
C GLN A 150 -5.95 10.71 -21.42
N SER A 151 -5.98 9.58 -20.74
CA SER A 151 -7.22 8.85 -20.48
C SER A 151 -7.88 8.29 -21.75
N GLY A 152 -7.07 7.90 -22.76
CA GLY A 152 -7.52 7.43 -24.07
C GLY A 152 -8.38 6.16 -23.96
N ASN A 153 -9.64 6.25 -24.41
CA ASN A 153 -10.55 5.09 -24.47
C ASN A 153 -10.13 4.15 -25.61
N ASP A 154 -9.68 4.73 -26.73
CA ASP A 154 -9.12 4.00 -27.88
C ASP A 154 -7.90 3.16 -27.45
N ALA A 155 -6.99 3.72 -26.67
CA ALA A 155 -5.85 3.00 -26.13
C ALA A 155 -6.26 1.93 -25.10
N SER A 156 -7.27 2.20 -24.27
CA SER A 156 -7.78 1.23 -23.27
C SER A 156 -8.34 -0.02 -23.95
N VAL A 157 -9.16 0.16 -24.98
CA VAL A 157 -9.73 -0.97 -25.73
C VAL A 157 -8.63 -1.75 -26.47
N ALA A 158 -7.66 -1.05 -27.09
CA ALA A 158 -6.54 -1.72 -27.76
C ALA A 158 -5.69 -2.56 -26.81
N LEU A 159 -5.40 -2.06 -25.58
CA LEU A 159 -4.70 -2.84 -24.55
C LEU A 159 -5.55 -4.01 -24.01
N ALA A 160 -6.85 -3.79 -23.82
CA ALA A 160 -7.76 -4.85 -23.41
C ALA A 160 -7.80 -6.02 -24.42
N GLU A 161 -7.86 -5.69 -25.72
CA GLU A 161 -7.79 -6.67 -26.79
C GLU A 161 -6.42 -7.38 -26.84
N ALA A 162 -5.33 -6.64 -26.60
CA ALA A 162 -3.99 -7.22 -26.56
C ALA A 162 -3.78 -8.20 -25.40
N VAL A 163 -4.38 -7.94 -24.23
CA VAL A 163 -4.27 -8.81 -23.07
C VAL A 163 -5.21 -10.04 -23.15
N ALA A 164 -6.45 -9.83 -23.59
CA ALA A 164 -7.52 -10.84 -23.46
C ALA A 164 -8.18 -11.23 -24.79
N GLY A 165 -7.70 -10.71 -25.93
CA GLY A 165 -8.27 -10.98 -27.24
C GLY A 165 -9.55 -10.19 -27.55
N SER A 166 -10.28 -9.72 -26.52
CA SER A 166 -11.45 -8.86 -26.67
C SER A 166 -11.70 -8.05 -25.42
N GLU A 167 -12.39 -6.90 -25.52
CA GLU A 167 -12.75 -6.09 -24.36
C GLU A 167 -13.71 -6.82 -23.40
N GLY A 168 -14.64 -7.66 -23.94
CA GLY A 168 -15.53 -8.45 -23.08
C GLY A 168 -14.79 -9.49 -22.24
N ALA A 169 -13.82 -10.20 -22.84
CA ALA A 169 -12.96 -11.11 -22.09
C ALA A 169 -12.08 -10.35 -21.07
N PHE A 170 -11.62 -9.14 -21.41
CA PHE A 170 -10.88 -8.30 -20.49
C PHE A 170 -11.74 -7.84 -19.31
N ALA A 171 -12.99 -7.46 -19.53
CA ALA A 171 -13.92 -7.11 -18.45
C ALA A 171 -14.16 -8.29 -17.49
N ALA A 172 -14.20 -9.52 -17.99
CA ALA A 172 -14.25 -10.70 -17.14
C ALA A 172 -12.99 -10.83 -16.26
N LEU A 173 -11.79 -10.61 -16.82
CA LEU A 173 -10.52 -10.58 -16.04
C LEU A 173 -10.52 -9.45 -15.01
N MET A 174 -11.05 -8.26 -15.34
CA MET A 174 -11.18 -7.15 -14.39
C MET A 174 -12.03 -7.55 -13.17
N ASN A 175 -13.14 -8.27 -13.38
CA ASN A 175 -14.00 -8.73 -12.29
C ASN A 175 -13.40 -9.89 -11.50
N GLU A 176 -12.64 -10.77 -12.15
CA GLU A 176 -11.86 -11.80 -11.46
C GLU A 176 -10.83 -11.18 -10.53
N GLU A 177 -10.07 -10.20 -11.02
CA GLU A 177 -9.08 -9.49 -10.22
C GLU A 177 -9.73 -8.64 -9.12
N ALA A 178 -10.86 -8.00 -9.40
CA ALA A 178 -11.65 -7.30 -8.38
C ALA A 178 -12.03 -8.24 -7.22
N THR A 179 -12.40 -9.48 -7.53
CA THR A 179 -12.71 -10.51 -6.51
C THR A 179 -11.46 -10.86 -5.69
N LYS A 180 -10.31 -11.08 -6.34
CA LYS A 180 -9.04 -11.38 -5.66
C LYS A 180 -8.59 -10.24 -4.73
N LEU A 181 -8.81 -8.99 -5.15
CA LEU A 181 -8.49 -7.79 -4.37
C LEU A 181 -9.54 -7.47 -3.29
N GLY A 182 -10.65 -8.21 -3.21
CA GLY A 182 -11.74 -7.96 -2.26
C GLY A 182 -12.51 -6.67 -2.52
N LEU A 183 -12.71 -6.29 -3.80
CA LEU A 183 -13.48 -5.13 -4.24
C LEU A 183 -14.97 -5.49 -4.27
N THR A 184 -15.62 -5.48 -3.13
CA THR A 184 -16.96 -6.05 -2.93
C THR A 184 -18.11 -5.22 -3.51
N ALA A 185 -17.89 -3.95 -3.79
CA ALA A 185 -18.87 -3.02 -4.38
C ALA A 185 -18.59 -2.73 -5.86
N THR A 186 -17.61 -3.40 -6.46
CA THR A 186 -17.11 -3.11 -7.80
C THR A 186 -17.59 -4.16 -8.81
N HIS A 187 -18.06 -3.68 -9.96
CA HIS A 187 -18.33 -4.49 -11.15
C HIS A 187 -17.91 -3.70 -12.40
N PHE A 188 -17.08 -4.31 -13.22
CA PHE A 188 -16.60 -3.73 -14.48
C PHE A 188 -17.30 -4.33 -15.67
N VAL A 189 -17.80 -3.46 -16.57
CA VAL A 189 -18.46 -3.87 -17.83
C VAL A 189 -17.56 -3.60 -19.04
N ASN A 190 -16.66 -2.61 -18.93
CA ASN A 190 -15.73 -2.22 -20.00
C ASN A 190 -14.39 -1.76 -19.44
N SER A 191 -13.41 -1.61 -20.33
CA SER A 191 -12.03 -1.19 -19.99
C SER A 191 -11.85 0.31 -19.80
N THR A 192 -12.84 1.11 -20.13
CA THR A 192 -12.73 2.56 -20.33
C THR A 192 -13.35 3.37 -19.21
N GLY A 193 -14.42 2.86 -18.61
CA GLY A 193 -15.28 3.58 -17.67
C GLY A 193 -16.35 4.41 -18.38
N LEU A 194 -16.69 4.06 -19.62
CA LEU A 194 -17.90 4.58 -20.25
C LEU A 194 -19.14 4.14 -19.46
N PRO A 195 -20.18 4.99 -19.38
CA PRO A 195 -21.34 4.74 -18.54
C PRO A 195 -22.05 3.44 -18.90
N ASP A 196 -22.37 2.67 -17.88
CA ASP A 196 -23.25 1.51 -17.93
C ASP A 196 -23.88 1.35 -16.54
N PRO A 197 -25.19 1.01 -16.44
CA PRO A 197 -25.87 0.89 -15.13
C PRO A 197 -25.22 -0.11 -14.16
N GLU A 198 -24.55 -1.13 -14.67
CA GLU A 198 -23.87 -2.14 -13.87
C GLU A 198 -22.40 -1.81 -13.61
N HIS A 199 -21.84 -0.76 -14.26
CA HIS A 199 -20.43 -0.36 -14.12
C HIS A 199 -20.24 0.52 -12.88
N LEU A 200 -20.08 -0.09 -11.73
CA LEU A 200 -20.11 0.55 -10.42
C LEU A 200 -18.87 0.19 -9.60
N THR A 201 -18.54 1.05 -8.64
CA THR A 201 -17.47 0.88 -7.66
C THR A 201 -17.80 1.64 -6.36
N SER A 202 -16.87 1.66 -5.41
CA SER A 202 -16.92 2.51 -4.20
C SER A 202 -15.57 3.19 -3.96
N VAL A 203 -15.55 4.23 -3.11
CA VAL A 203 -14.28 4.87 -2.74
C VAL A 203 -13.38 3.93 -1.93
N ARG A 204 -13.96 2.98 -1.19
CA ARG A 204 -13.22 1.90 -0.54
C ARG A 204 -12.48 1.04 -1.57
N ASP A 205 -13.20 0.55 -2.55
CA ASP A 205 -12.65 -0.36 -3.55
C ASP A 205 -11.60 0.33 -4.45
N LEU A 206 -11.84 1.60 -4.80
CA LEU A 206 -10.84 2.42 -5.49
C LEU A 206 -9.58 2.65 -4.65
N GLY A 207 -9.73 2.84 -3.34
CA GLY A 207 -8.60 2.93 -2.41
C GLY A 207 -7.78 1.64 -2.38
N VAL A 208 -8.44 0.49 -2.23
CA VAL A 208 -7.81 -0.84 -2.23
C VAL A 208 -7.09 -1.12 -3.54
N LEU A 209 -7.76 -0.91 -4.68
CA LEU A 209 -7.15 -1.08 -6.01
C LEU A 209 -5.93 -0.19 -6.19
N SER A 210 -6.02 1.06 -5.75
CA SER A 210 -4.92 2.03 -5.89
C SER A 210 -3.74 1.68 -5.00
N ALA A 211 -3.99 1.25 -3.76
CA ALA A 211 -2.95 0.77 -2.85
C ALA A 211 -2.26 -0.47 -3.41
N ALA A 212 -3.03 -1.44 -3.92
CA ALA A 212 -2.49 -2.64 -4.57
C ALA A 212 -1.64 -2.29 -5.81
N LEU A 213 -2.11 -1.34 -6.64
CA LEU A 213 -1.38 -0.91 -7.83
C LEU A 213 -0.03 -0.29 -7.48
N VAL A 214 0.02 0.64 -6.52
CA VAL A 214 1.26 1.34 -6.17
C VAL A 214 2.23 0.45 -5.39
N ALA A 215 1.72 -0.52 -4.63
CA ALA A 215 2.54 -1.48 -3.89
C ALA A 215 3.15 -2.55 -4.79
N ARG A 216 2.35 -3.11 -5.72
CA ARG A 216 2.78 -4.20 -6.59
C ARG A 216 3.60 -3.73 -7.78
N PHE A 217 3.30 -2.55 -8.33
CA PHE A 217 3.89 -2.06 -9.58
C PHE A 217 4.63 -0.72 -9.43
N PRO A 218 5.52 -0.55 -8.43
CA PRO A 218 6.22 0.72 -8.21
C PRO A 218 7.06 1.15 -9.41
N GLN A 219 7.57 0.19 -10.21
CA GLN A 219 8.35 0.43 -11.42
C GLN A 219 7.58 1.17 -12.52
N TYR A 220 6.23 1.10 -12.52
CA TYR A 220 5.38 1.75 -13.53
C TYR A 220 4.75 3.06 -13.05
N LEU A 221 5.02 3.51 -11.81
CA LEU A 221 4.46 4.76 -11.29
C LEU A 221 4.93 6.00 -12.06
N HIS A 222 6.09 5.91 -12.74
CA HIS A 222 6.59 6.98 -13.57
C HIS A 222 5.62 7.39 -14.70
N TYR A 223 4.75 6.50 -15.19
CA TYR A 223 3.71 6.84 -16.17
C TYR A 223 2.67 7.80 -15.55
N TYR A 224 2.33 7.63 -14.29
CA TYR A 224 1.33 8.44 -13.60
C TYR A 224 1.84 9.83 -13.21
N SER A 225 3.14 9.96 -12.95
CA SER A 225 3.77 11.26 -12.66
C SER A 225 4.12 12.07 -13.92
N GLN A 226 3.96 11.49 -15.11
CA GLN A 226 4.21 12.13 -16.38
C GLN A 226 3.22 13.27 -16.61
N LYS A 227 3.73 14.51 -16.75
CA LYS A 227 2.90 15.72 -16.88
C LYS A 227 2.25 15.89 -18.25
N GLU A 228 2.88 15.36 -19.30
CA GLU A 228 2.40 15.47 -20.68
C GLU A 228 2.90 14.31 -21.51
N TYR A 229 2.18 14.02 -22.58
CA TYR A 229 2.55 13.02 -23.57
C TYR A 229 2.23 13.51 -24.97
N THR A 230 3.10 13.24 -25.95
CA THR A 230 2.90 13.61 -27.34
C THR A 230 2.80 12.37 -28.21
N TYR A 231 1.67 12.21 -28.88
CA TYR A 231 1.46 11.15 -29.85
C TYR A 231 0.94 11.73 -31.17
N ASN A 232 1.43 11.26 -32.32
CA ASN A 232 1.07 11.77 -33.66
C ASN A 232 1.17 13.31 -33.75
N ASN A 233 2.20 13.92 -33.17
CA ASN A 233 2.38 15.38 -33.04
C ASN A 233 1.27 16.09 -32.26
N ILE A 234 0.45 15.39 -31.53
CA ILE A 234 -0.57 15.96 -30.65
C ILE A 234 -0.05 15.88 -29.22
N LYS A 235 0.28 17.05 -28.67
CA LYS A 235 0.70 17.19 -27.27
C LYS A 235 -0.53 17.26 -26.37
N GLN A 236 -0.59 16.39 -25.36
CA GLN A 236 -1.71 16.27 -24.45
C GLN A 236 -1.21 16.32 -23.01
N PRO A 237 -1.68 17.27 -22.18
CA PRO A 237 -1.30 17.35 -20.78
C PRO A 237 -2.03 16.29 -19.95
N ASN A 238 -1.41 15.84 -18.85
CA ASN A 238 -2.09 15.05 -17.84
C ASN A 238 -3.21 15.87 -17.21
N ARG A 239 -4.33 15.23 -16.91
CA ARG A 239 -5.50 15.90 -16.32
C ARG A 239 -5.43 16.00 -14.79
N ASN A 240 -4.47 15.32 -14.16
CA ASN A 240 -4.22 15.45 -12.73
C ASN A 240 -3.41 16.72 -12.45
N ARG A 241 -4.10 17.79 -12.09
CA ARG A 241 -3.46 19.09 -11.80
C ARG A 241 -2.57 19.08 -10.58
N LEU A 242 -2.72 18.12 -9.67
CA LEU A 242 -1.86 17.99 -8.48
C LEU A 242 -0.39 17.78 -8.84
N LEU A 243 -0.09 17.20 -9.99
CA LEU A 243 1.28 17.01 -10.49
C LEU A 243 2.06 18.34 -10.65
N TRP A 244 1.36 19.48 -10.79
CA TRP A 244 1.97 20.81 -10.87
C TRP A 244 1.91 21.58 -9.55
N LEU A 245 0.98 21.23 -8.66
CA LEU A 245 0.73 21.95 -7.40
C LEU A 245 1.54 21.39 -6.23
N ASP A 246 1.87 20.08 -6.27
CA ASP A 246 2.57 19.38 -5.21
C ASP A 246 3.53 18.35 -5.80
N ASN A 247 4.82 18.60 -5.63
CA ASN A 247 5.90 17.74 -6.17
C ASN A 247 6.02 16.37 -5.49
N THR A 248 5.30 16.15 -4.39
CA THR A 248 5.22 14.86 -3.70
C THR A 248 4.12 13.96 -4.28
N VAL A 249 3.22 14.54 -5.11
CA VAL A 249 2.18 13.79 -5.82
C VAL A 249 2.77 13.16 -7.08
N ASP A 250 2.61 11.86 -7.22
CA ASP A 250 3.13 11.06 -8.34
C ASP A 250 2.06 10.23 -9.07
N GLY A 251 0.79 10.53 -8.82
CA GLY A 251 -0.34 9.84 -9.47
C GLY A 251 -1.69 10.26 -8.91
N LEU A 252 -2.78 9.59 -9.27
CA LEU A 252 -2.90 8.50 -10.23
C LEU A 252 -3.82 8.88 -11.39
N LYS A 253 -5.15 8.92 -11.17
CA LYS A 253 -6.10 8.97 -12.28
C LYS A 253 -7.27 9.88 -12.01
N THR A 254 -7.65 10.65 -13.04
CA THR A 254 -8.88 11.46 -13.05
C THR A 254 -10.01 10.70 -13.75
N GLY A 255 -11.25 10.99 -13.34
CA GLY A 255 -12.47 10.53 -13.99
C GLY A 255 -13.48 11.66 -14.14
N HIS A 256 -14.31 11.61 -15.18
CA HIS A 256 -15.44 12.49 -15.33
C HIS A 256 -16.46 11.88 -16.32
N THR A 257 -17.71 11.84 -15.89
CA THR A 257 -18.90 11.76 -16.72
C THR A 257 -19.93 12.76 -16.17
N GLN A 258 -21.01 13.00 -16.87
CA GLN A 258 -22.05 13.89 -16.38
C GLN A 258 -22.70 13.35 -15.08
N SER A 259 -22.89 12.04 -14.99
CA SER A 259 -23.48 11.36 -13.83
C SER A 259 -22.50 11.18 -12.68
N ALA A 260 -21.24 10.80 -12.97
CA ALA A 260 -20.22 10.59 -11.95
C ALA A 260 -19.69 11.91 -11.32
N GLY A 261 -19.85 13.04 -12.00
CA GLY A 261 -19.18 14.27 -11.63
C GLY A 261 -17.66 14.20 -11.87
N TYR A 262 -16.91 15.09 -11.24
CA TYR A 262 -15.46 15.13 -11.34
C TYR A 262 -14.81 14.28 -10.24
N CYS A 263 -13.97 13.33 -10.63
CA CYS A 263 -13.35 12.34 -9.76
C CYS A 263 -11.82 12.36 -9.88
N LEU A 264 -11.11 12.08 -8.79
CA LEU A 264 -9.67 11.92 -8.76
C LEU A 264 -9.27 10.89 -7.72
N VAL A 265 -8.46 9.94 -8.14
CA VAL A 265 -7.59 9.18 -7.25
C VAL A 265 -6.21 9.78 -7.34
N SER A 266 -5.65 10.21 -6.22
CA SER A 266 -4.30 10.73 -6.14
C SER A 266 -3.47 9.97 -5.11
N THR A 267 -2.14 9.96 -5.31
CA THR A 267 -1.18 9.42 -4.35
C THR A 267 -0.03 10.38 -4.18
N ALA A 268 0.48 10.46 -2.96
CA ALA A 268 1.65 11.25 -2.62
C ALA A 268 2.59 10.43 -1.73
N LEU A 269 3.90 10.66 -1.89
CA LEU A 269 4.95 10.07 -1.07
C LEU A 269 5.70 11.18 -0.34
N ARG A 270 5.64 11.18 0.99
CA ARG A 270 6.35 12.13 1.86
C ARG A 270 7.07 11.37 2.95
N ASP A 271 8.37 11.59 3.08
CA ASP A 271 9.22 10.99 4.13
C ASP A 271 9.06 9.46 4.25
N GLY A 272 8.97 8.75 3.11
CA GLY A 272 8.79 7.29 3.04
C GLY A 272 7.38 6.78 3.33
N ARG A 273 6.44 7.67 3.65
CA ARG A 273 5.03 7.37 3.86
C ARG A 273 4.21 7.69 2.61
N ARG A 274 3.43 6.72 2.14
CA ARG A 274 2.56 6.89 0.98
C ARG A 274 1.08 6.93 1.38
N VAL A 275 0.37 7.95 0.91
CA VAL A 275 -1.07 8.09 1.12
C VAL A 275 -1.79 8.10 -0.23
N VAL A 276 -2.89 7.38 -0.30
CA VAL A 276 -3.86 7.42 -1.39
C VAL A 276 -5.07 8.26 -0.95
N SER A 277 -5.50 9.16 -1.82
CA SER A 277 -6.72 9.94 -1.66
C SER A 277 -7.67 9.64 -2.82
N VAL A 278 -8.91 9.29 -2.51
CA VAL A 278 -9.99 9.08 -3.47
C VAL A 278 -11.05 10.15 -3.23
N VAL A 279 -11.37 10.93 -4.25
CA VAL A 279 -12.42 11.97 -4.19
C VAL A 279 -13.32 11.81 -5.42
N VAL A 280 -14.63 11.60 -5.21
CA VAL A 280 -15.58 11.37 -6.29
C VAL A 280 -16.80 12.29 -6.18
N GLY A 281 -17.39 12.61 -7.34
CA GLY A 281 -18.64 13.38 -7.38
C GLY A 281 -18.51 14.83 -7.01
N THR A 282 -17.40 15.49 -7.32
CA THR A 282 -17.27 16.96 -7.14
C THR A 282 -17.89 17.71 -8.33
N ALA A 283 -18.24 18.97 -8.10
CA ALA A 283 -18.95 19.79 -9.08
C ALA A 283 -18.12 20.18 -10.31
N ASN A 284 -16.79 20.28 -10.18
CA ASN A 284 -15.90 20.71 -11.25
C ASN A 284 -14.44 20.31 -11.00
N ASP A 285 -13.59 20.54 -11.99
CA ASP A 285 -12.16 20.21 -11.97
C ASP A 285 -11.38 20.91 -10.85
N ALA A 286 -11.72 22.17 -10.55
CA ALA A 286 -11.08 22.92 -9.48
C ALA A 286 -11.43 22.31 -8.11
N ALA A 287 -12.71 22.02 -7.88
CA ALA A 287 -13.17 21.42 -6.62
C ALA A 287 -12.54 20.03 -6.36
N ARG A 288 -12.44 19.14 -7.39
CA ARG A 288 -11.77 17.86 -7.20
C ARG A 288 -10.29 18.02 -6.86
N THR A 289 -9.61 18.97 -7.50
CA THR A 289 -8.18 19.25 -7.25
C THR A 289 -7.98 19.78 -5.84
N GLU A 290 -8.77 20.77 -5.41
CA GLU A 290 -8.71 21.37 -4.09
C GLU A 290 -9.03 20.35 -2.99
N ASN A 291 -10.12 19.61 -3.12
CA ASN A 291 -10.52 18.59 -2.15
C ASN A 291 -9.47 17.48 -2.00
N SER A 292 -8.88 17.01 -3.11
CA SER A 292 -7.85 15.99 -3.07
C SER A 292 -6.56 16.50 -2.39
N LEU A 293 -6.13 17.73 -2.70
CA LEU A 293 -4.95 18.33 -2.06
C LEU A 293 -5.20 18.56 -0.55
N LYS A 294 -6.38 19.03 -0.19
CA LYS A 294 -6.79 19.25 1.20
C LYS A 294 -6.77 17.94 1.98
N LEU A 295 -7.29 16.87 1.39
CA LEU A 295 -7.33 15.54 2.01
C LEU A 295 -5.94 14.93 2.19
N LEU A 296 -5.07 15.02 1.18
CA LEU A 296 -3.67 14.60 1.28
C LEU A 296 -2.94 15.38 2.39
N ASN A 297 -3.00 16.69 2.36
CA ASN A 297 -2.34 17.54 3.36
C ASN A 297 -2.82 17.27 4.78
N TRP A 298 -4.14 17.15 4.98
CA TRP A 298 -4.72 16.79 6.26
C TRP A 298 -4.18 15.43 6.77
N SER A 299 -4.12 14.44 5.90
CA SER A 299 -3.64 13.08 6.25
C SER A 299 -2.17 13.07 6.67
N PHE A 300 -1.31 13.82 5.98
CA PHE A 300 0.11 13.93 6.33
C PHE A 300 0.37 14.80 7.55
N GLN A 301 -0.45 15.84 7.78
CA GLN A 301 -0.27 16.75 8.92
C GLN A 301 -0.72 16.12 10.23
N ASN A 302 -1.79 15.34 10.22
CA ASN A 302 -2.44 14.87 11.43
C ASN A 302 -2.11 13.42 11.82
N PHE A 303 -1.55 12.64 10.89
CA PHE A 303 -1.24 11.22 11.14
C PHE A 303 0.19 10.90 10.79
N GLU A 304 0.71 9.89 11.46
CA GLU A 304 2.00 9.26 11.18
C GLU A 304 1.83 7.75 11.06
N THR A 305 2.72 7.11 10.30
CA THR A 305 2.73 5.66 10.13
C THR A 305 4.07 5.14 10.59
N VAL A 306 4.04 4.19 11.51
CA VAL A 306 5.25 3.60 12.10
C VAL A 306 5.33 2.13 11.80
N LYS A 307 6.54 1.64 11.53
CA LYS A 307 6.83 0.22 11.46
C LYS A 307 7.09 -0.30 12.86
N LEU A 308 6.23 -1.18 13.35
CA LEU A 308 6.34 -1.77 14.68
C LEU A 308 7.23 -3.00 14.69
N TYR A 309 7.08 -3.87 13.68
CA TYR A 309 7.85 -5.10 13.55
C TYR A 309 8.28 -5.33 12.11
N ASP A 310 9.44 -5.91 11.91
CA ASP A 310 9.85 -6.50 10.65
C ASP A 310 9.41 -7.97 10.59
N ALA A 311 9.24 -8.52 9.40
CA ALA A 311 8.80 -9.91 9.19
C ALA A 311 9.68 -10.96 9.88
N SER A 312 10.97 -10.65 10.11
CA SER A 312 11.95 -11.55 10.72
C SER A 312 12.14 -11.35 12.23
N ASN A 313 11.55 -10.27 12.80
CA ASN A 313 11.75 -9.93 14.20
C ASN A 313 10.57 -10.43 15.03
N PRO A 314 10.82 -11.20 16.12
CA PRO A 314 9.75 -11.66 16.96
C PRO A 314 9.10 -10.49 17.69
N ALA A 315 7.75 -10.50 17.75
CA ALA A 315 6.98 -9.62 18.62
C ALA A 315 7.07 -10.07 20.09
N VAL A 316 7.22 -11.37 20.29
CA VAL A 316 7.42 -11.99 21.61
C VAL A 316 8.24 -13.28 21.45
N THR A 317 9.05 -13.60 22.45
CA THR A 317 9.70 -14.91 22.58
C THR A 317 8.91 -15.74 23.58
N ALA A 318 8.47 -16.91 23.15
CA ALA A 318 7.63 -17.81 23.93
C ALA A 318 8.36 -19.12 24.25
N ARG A 319 8.13 -19.66 25.44
CA ARG A 319 8.66 -20.97 25.83
C ARG A 319 7.93 -22.07 25.09
N VAL A 320 8.70 -23.05 24.59
CA VAL A 320 8.18 -24.27 23.98
C VAL A 320 8.54 -25.45 24.85
N TRP A 321 7.61 -26.36 25.01
CA TRP A 321 7.75 -27.59 25.77
C TRP A 321 7.89 -28.79 24.83
N GLU A 322 8.58 -29.79 25.26
CA GLU A 322 8.84 -31.03 24.51
C GLU A 322 9.59 -30.81 23.19
N GLY A 323 10.17 -29.61 22.98
CA GLY A 323 10.89 -29.23 21.77
C GLY A 323 12.41 -29.30 21.90
N GLU A 324 13.10 -29.38 20.75
CA GLU A 324 14.55 -29.23 20.69
C GLU A 324 15.02 -27.83 21.07
N LEU A 325 14.16 -26.81 20.84
CA LEU A 325 14.38 -25.45 21.27
C LEU A 325 13.52 -25.14 22.51
N GLU A 326 14.12 -24.52 23.53
CA GLU A 326 13.38 -24.07 24.72
C GLU A 326 12.47 -22.88 24.45
N ASN A 327 12.82 -22.05 23.46
CA ASN A 327 12.10 -20.83 23.12
C ASN A 327 11.97 -20.69 21.62
N VAL A 328 10.88 -20.10 21.18
CA VAL A 328 10.64 -19.76 19.78
C VAL A 328 10.18 -18.31 19.64
N GLY A 329 10.60 -17.64 18.58
CA GLY A 329 10.09 -16.34 18.19
C GLY A 329 8.68 -16.45 17.62
N LEU A 330 7.77 -15.63 18.13
CA LEU A 330 6.42 -15.47 17.59
C LEU A 330 6.29 -14.06 16.98
N GLY A 331 5.78 -13.96 15.76
CA GLY A 331 5.68 -12.70 15.04
C GLY A 331 4.57 -12.68 14.01
N THR A 332 4.64 -11.73 13.08
CA THR A 332 3.69 -11.56 11.99
C THR A 332 4.28 -12.06 10.67
N GLU A 333 3.43 -12.40 9.70
CA GLU A 333 3.85 -12.90 8.38
C GLU A 333 4.72 -11.90 7.62
N GLY A 334 4.43 -10.60 7.78
CA GLY A 334 5.14 -9.51 7.13
C GLY A 334 5.51 -8.38 8.08
N ALA A 335 6.11 -7.33 7.55
CA ALA A 335 6.36 -6.12 8.32
C ALA A 335 5.03 -5.50 8.78
N LEU A 336 4.91 -5.19 10.07
CA LEU A 336 3.71 -4.63 10.65
C LEU A 336 3.84 -3.12 10.80
N TRP A 337 3.00 -2.42 10.05
CA TRP A 337 2.88 -0.97 10.07
C TRP A 337 1.57 -0.55 10.74
N LEU A 338 1.57 0.56 11.42
CA LEU A 338 0.38 1.13 12.03
C LEU A 338 0.32 2.64 11.82
N THR A 339 -0.84 3.13 11.37
CA THR A 339 -1.13 4.55 11.27
C THR A 339 -1.88 5.02 12.51
N VAL A 340 -1.40 6.11 13.12
CA VAL A 340 -1.94 6.70 14.33
C VAL A 340 -1.94 8.23 14.23
N PRO A 341 -2.71 8.95 15.06
CA PRO A 341 -2.57 10.40 15.16
C PRO A 341 -1.11 10.79 15.47
N ARG A 342 -0.66 11.89 14.86
CA ARG A 342 0.72 12.34 14.99
C ARG A 342 1.12 12.58 16.44
N GLY A 343 2.30 12.06 16.82
CA GLY A 343 2.83 12.13 18.18
C GLY A 343 2.30 11.06 19.13
N LYS A 344 1.46 10.13 18.64
CA LYS A 344 0.87 9.06 19.44
C LYS A 344 1.54 7.69 19.28
N SER A 345 2.53 7.57 18.41
CA SER A 345 3.19 6.29 18.12
C SER A 345 3.84 5.62 19.35
N ALA A 346 4.39 6.41 20.27
CA ALA A 346 4.97 5.89 21.52
C ALA A 346 3.93 5.35 22.53
N GLU A 347 2.66 5.67 22.35
CA GLU A 347 1.56 5.23 23.23
C GLU A 347 0.91 3.92 22.75
N ILE A 348 1.33 3.38 21.61
CA ILE A 348 0.84 2.10 21.07
C ILE A 348 1.22 0.97 22.04
N LYS A 349 0.23 0.16 22.42
CA LYS A 349 0.41 -0.99 23.30
C LYS A 349 0.20 -2.28 22.51
N PRO A 350 1.27 -3.04 22.20
CA PRO A 350 1.15 -4.38 21.67
C PRO A 350 0.86 -5.39 22.78
N VAL A 351 -0.09 -6.30 22.55
CA VAL A 351 -0.41 -7.41 23.43
C VAL A 351 -0.45 -8.69 22.60
N ALA A 352 0.42 -9.64 22.92
CA ALA A 352 0.47 -10.96 22.30
C ALA A 352 -0.34 -11.94 23.15
N ASN A 353 -1.45 -12.43 22.62
CA ASN A 353 -2.26 -13.49 23.21
C ASN A 353 -2.04 -14.77 22.43
N TYR A 354 -1.47 -15.81 23.06
CA TYR A 354 -1.19 -17.08 22.39
C TYR A 354 -1.51 -18.26 23.34
N THR A 355 -1.74 -19.43 22.73
CA THR A 355 -2.03 -20.66 23.45
C THR A 355 -0.84 -21.06 24.31
N GLN A 356 -1.09 -21.35 25.57
CA GLN A 356 -0.09 -21.86 26.53
C GLN A 356 -0.59 -23.16 27.17
N PRO A 357 0.28 -24.13 27.38
CA PRO A 357 1.68 -24.20 26.95
C PRO A 357 1.81 -24.42 25.43
N LEU A 358 2.88 -23.88 24.81
CA LEU A 358 3.24 -24.25 23.45
C LEU A 358 3.98 -25.60 23.48
N LEU A 359 3.49 -26.56 22.71
CA LEU A 359 4.06 -27.91 22.62
C LEU A 359 4.65 -28.16 21.26
N ALA A 360 5.85 -28.70 21.20
CA ALA A 360 6.44 -29.18 19.95
C ALA A 360 5.74 -30.46 19.46
N PRO A 361 5.73 -30.77 18.12
CA PRO A 361 6.42 -29.99 17.09
C PRO A 361 5.62 -28.75 16.70
N LEU A 362 6.34 -27.66 16.33
CA LEU A 362 5.76 -26.46 15.76
C LEU A 362 6.42 -26.21 14.40
N SER A 363 5.63 -25.84 13.43
CA SER A 363 6.11 -25.46 12.10
C SER A 363 6.12 -23.94 11.92
N LYS A 364 7.12 -23.45 11.20
CA LYS A 364 7.13 -22.05 10.77
C LYS A 364 5.82 -21.69 10.05
N GLY A 365 5.16 -20.64 10.48
CA GLY A 365 3.88 -20.19 9.95
C GLY A 365 2.66 -20.72 10.71
N ASP A 366 2.85 -21.63 11.68
CA ASP A 366 1.74 -22.07 12.52
C ASP A 366 1.14 -20.89 13.29
N LYS A 367 -0.18 -20.72 13.19
CA LYS A 367 -0.90 -19.71 13.95
C LYS A 367 -1.13 -20.18 15.39
N VAL A 368 -0.48 -19.52 16.31
CA VAL A 368 -0.54 -19.87 17.75
C VAL A 368 -1.31 -18.86 18.59
N GLY A 369 -1.68 -17.72 18.00
CA GLY A 369 -2.37 -16.67 18.74
C GLY A 369 -2.73 -15.44 17.90
N THR A 370 -2.87 -14.32 18.61
CA THR A 370 -3.20 -13.02 18.05
C THR A 370 -2.34 -11.93 18.69
N LEU A 371 -1.77 -11.05 17.87
CA LEU A 371 -1.13 -9.82 18.30
C LEU A 371 -2.15 -8.70 18.19
N THR A 372 -2.55 -8.11 19.29
CA THR A 372 -3.48 -6.98 19.36
C THR A 372 -2.71 -5.69 19.58
N LEU A 373 -2.94 -4.69 18.75
CA LEU A 373 -2.37 -3.35 18.87
C LEU A 373 -3.46 -2.38 19.32
N SER A 374 -3.23 -1.68 20.42
CA SER A 374 -4.18 -0.72 20.97
C SER A 374 -3.54 0.64 21.23
N LEU A 375 -4.36 1.69 21.17
CA LEU A 375 -4.03 3.07 21.53
C LEU A 375 -5.17 3.64 22.37
N ASP A 376 -4.88 4.25 23.50
CA ASP A 376 -5.88 4.82 24.44
C ASP A 376 -7.00 3.82 24.81
N GLY A 377 -6.66 2.53 24.93
CA GLY A 377 -7.59 1.45 25.26
C GLY A 377 -8.46 0.97 24.10
N LYS A 378 -8.33 1.55 22.91
CA LYS A 378 -9.03 1.12 21.69
C LYS A 378 -8.14 0.21 20.85
N VAL A 379 -8.68 -0.91 20.37
CA VAL A 379 -7.98 -1.81 19.43
C VAL A 379 -7.91 -1.13 18.06
N LEU A 380 -6.69 -0.97 17.56
CA LEU A 380 -6.44 -0.41 16.24
C LEU A 380 -6.22 -1.48 15.17
N ALA A 381 -5.59 -2.59 15.54
CA ALA A 381 -5.35 -3.71 14.65
C ALA A 381 -5.20 -5.01 15.44
N GLU A 382 -5.57 -6.12 14.78
CA GLU A 382 -5.32 -7.48 15.23
C GLU A 382 -4.65 -8.27 14.10
N GLN A 383 -3.56 -8.96 14.44
CA GLN A 383 -2.80 -9.77 13.49
C GLN A 383 -2.62 -11.19 14.00
N PRO A 384 -2.64 -12.21 13.13
CA PRO A 384 -2.23 -13.55 13.52
C PRO A 384 -0.82 -13.52 14.08
N LEU A 385 -0.61 -14.21 15.20
CA LEU A 385 0.69 -14.45 15.79
C LEU A 385 1.18 -15.83 15.35
N LEU A 386 2.27 -15.84 14.58
CA LEU A 386 2.79 -17.01 13.88
C LEU A 386 4.13 -17.43 14.48
N VAL A 387 4.41 -18.72 14.42
CA VAL A 387 5.73 -19.30 14.71
C VAL A 387 6.71 -18.87 13.62
N LEU A 388 7.87 -18.31 13.99
CA LEU A 388 8.84 -17.79 13.02
C LEU A 388 9.88 -18.78 12.53
N GLU A 389 10.04 -19.92 13.21
CA GLU A 389 10.98 -21.01 12.86
C GLU A 389 10.43 -22.36 13.27
N ASP A 390 10.91 -23.43 12.64
CA ASP A 390 10.51 -24.79 12.99
C ASP A 390 11.09 -25.21 14.34
N VAL A 391 10.26 -25.87 15.18
CA VAL A 391 10.68 -26.45 16.45
C VAL A 391 10.38 -27.96 16.42
N PRO A 392 11.35 -28.80 16.10
CA PRO A 392 11.19 -30.26 16.17
C PRO A 392 10.95 -30.76 17.59
N GLU A 393 10.36 -31.95 17.71
CA GLU A 393 10.23 -32.62 19.02
C GLU A 393 11.60 -32.98 19.60
N ALA A 394 11.78 -32.76 20.89
CA ALA A 394 12.93 -33.23 21.64
C ALA A 394 12.97 -34.77 21.72
N GLY A 395 14.14 -35.32 21.95
CA GLY A 395 14.31 -36.74 22.21
C GLY A 395 13.51 -37.22 23.45
N PHE A 396 13.33 -38.53 23.58
CA PHE A 396 12.49 -39.15 24.63
C PHE A 396 12.75 -38.59 26.04
N PHE A 397 14.02 -38.46 26.44
CA PHE A 397 14.38 -37.96 27.79
C PHE A 397 14.03 -36.45 27.96
N GLY A 398 14.22 -35.64 26.93
CA GLY A 398 13.83 -34.20 26.97
C GLY A 398 12.34 -34.05 27.16
N ARG A 399 11.53 -34.75 26.35
CA ARG A 399 10.06 -34.72 26.48
C ARG A 399 9.57 -35.19 27.84
N MET A 400 10.18 -36.28 28.41
CA MET A 400 9.79 -36.76 29.73
C MET A 400 10.12 -35.74 30.84
N ALA A 401 11.27 -35.08 30.75
CA ALA A 401 11.66 -34.03 31.68
C ALA A 401 10.70 -32.85 31.61
N ASP A 402 10.31 -32.43 30.40
CA ASP A 402 9.37 -31.32 30.21
C ASP A 402 7.95 -31.65 30.68
N LYS A 403 7.46 -32.89 30.47
CA LYS A 403 6.18 -33.34 31.03
C LYS A 403 6.14 -33.28 32.54
N VAL A 404 7.25 -33.65 33.18
CA VAL A 404 7.33 -33.56 34.65
C VAL A 404 7.33 -32.11 35.11
N ARG A 405 8.07 -31.21 34.42
CA ARG A 405 8.11 -29.78 34.75
C ARG A 405 6.73 -29.11 34.60
N LEU A 406 6.04 -29.42 33.46
CA LEU A 406 4.68 -28.91 33.21
C LEU A 406 3.62 -29.30 34.30
N MET A 407 3.85 -30.38 35.07
CA MET A 407 2.95 -30.76 36.18
C MET A 407 3.10 -29.85 37.39
N PHE A 408 4.16 -29.04 37.45
CA PHE A 408 4.48 -28.18 38.61
C PHE A 408 4.40 -26.66 38.27
N GLU A 409 4.06 -26.27 37.04
CA GLU A 409 3.67 -24.92 36.61
C GLU A 409 2.14 -24.77 36.55
#